data_7ec2c2788105f5efa1f1b0fbe09f07b6
#
_entry.id   7ec2c2788105f5efa1f1b0fbe09f07b6
#
_cell.length_a   1.000
_cell.length_b   1.000
_cell.length_c   1.000
_cell.angle_alpha   90.00
_cell.angle_beta   90.00
_cell.angle_gamma   90.00
#
_symmetry.space_group_name_H-M   'P 1'
#
loop_
_entity.id
_entity.type
_entity.pdbx_description
1 polymer ?
#
loop_
_entity_poly.entity_id
_entity_poly.type
_entity_poly.pdbx_seq_one_letter_code
_entity_poly.pdbx_strand_id
1 'polypeptide(L)'
;MKKKAAVLGLALALVVLLYSAQASQPLRIEDRAWNMTLLLNGEGNVLACGPDLAEIYPDTEVLALSCQAKDGQLRLARTDSSETNTGVYRQTDRTQAGRLYEVEVKGLGWGYGSCSFTNPKTGETAPTLVLTFPRDYTLYFTGTKP
;
A
#
# COMPACT_ATOMS: atom_id res chain seq x y z
N MET A 1 45.40 23.47 -7.09
CA MET A 1 45.06 22.08 -6.80
C MET A 1 44.08 21.90 -5.62
N LYS A 2 44.25 22.63 -4.52
CA LYS A 2 43.35 22.50 -3.35
C LYS A 2 41.88 22.90 -3.60
N LYS A 3 41.61 23.85 -4.52
CA LYS A 3 40.22 24.28 -4.85
C LYS A 3 39.43 23.27 -5.68
N LYS A 4 40.10 22.47 -6.53
CA LYS A 4 39.42 21.45 -7.34
C LYS A 4 38.97 20.22 -6.50
N ALA A 5 39.76 19.83 -5.50
CA ALA A 5 39.41 18.73 -4.61
C ALA A 5 38.22 19.06 -3.68
N ALA A 6 38.13 20.33 -3.21
CA ALA A 6 37.01 20.77 -2.39
C ALA A 6 35.70 20.83 -3.18
N VAL A 7 35.70 21.22 -4.43
CA VAL A 7 34.49 21.23 -5.29
C VAL A 7 34.02 19.82 -5.61
N LEU A 8 34.93 18.87 -5.83
CA LEU A 8 34.58 17.47 -6.07
C LEU A 8 33.95 16.82 -4.84
N GLY A 9 34.48 17.06 -3.65
CA GLY A 9 33.95 16.57 -2.39
C GLY A 9 32.55 17.12 -2.08
N LEU A 10 32.31 18.40 -2.37
CA LEU A 10 31.00 19.02 -2.18
C LEU A 10 29.94 18.46 -3.16
N ALA A 11 30.30 18.24 -4.41
CA ALA A 11 29.40 17.63 -5.41
C ALA A 11 29.03 16.19 -5.04
N LEU A 12 29.98 15.39 -4.55
CA LEU A 12 29.72 14.01 -4.11
C LEU A 12 28.81 13.97 -2.88
N ALA A 13 29.02 14.84 -1.90
CA ALA A 13 28.17 14.96 -0.71
C ALA A 13 26.74 15.37 -1.08
N LEU A 14 26.57 16.26 -2.04
CA LEU A 14 25.25 16.69 -2.52
C LEU A 14 24.50 15.55 -3.23
N VAL A 15 25.16 14.75 -4.03
CA VAL A 15 24.59 13.59 -4.73
C VAL A 15 24.14 12.53 -3.72
N VAL A 16 24.93 12.24 -2.69
CA VAL A 16 24.59 11.28 -1.63
C VAL A 16 23.39 11.77 -0.83
N LEU A 17 23.31 13.05 -0.49
CA LEU A 17 22.16 13.63 0.22
C LEU A 17 20.89 13.58 -0.61
N LEU A 18 20.94 13.87 -1.90
CA LEU A 18 19.78 13.78 -2.79
C LEU A 18 19.30 12.33 -2.95
N TYR A 19 20.21 11.40 -3.09
CA TYR A 19 19.89 9.97 -3.18
C TYR A 19 19.26 9.45 -1.89
N SER A 20 19.78 9.81 -0.73
CA SER A 20 19.23 9.46 0.57
C SER A 20 17.84 10.07 0.80
N ALA A 21 17.62 11.31 0.39
CA ALA A 21 16.33 11.98 0.48
C ALA A 21 15.26 11.31 -0.39
N GLN A 22 15.61 10.85 -1.60
CA GLN A 22 14.70 10.10 -2.48
C GLN A 22 14.38 8.70 -1.92
N ALA A 23 15.38 8.00 -1.38
CA ALA A 23 15.22 6.68 -0.78
C ALA A 23 14.39 6.70 0.52
N SER A 24 14.31 7.84 1.20
CA SER A 24 13.57 8.00 2.47
C SER A 24 12.12 8.49 2.29
N GLN A 25 11.66 8.73 1.07
CA GLN A 25 10.28 9.16 0.85
C GLN A 25 9.27 8.03 1.13
N PRO A 26 8.21 8.30 1.92
CA PRO A 26 7.18 7.32 2.17
C PRO A 26 6.47 6.91 0.87
N LEU A 27 6.17 5.62 0.79
CA LEU A 27 5.42 5.03 -0.31
C LEU A 27 4.05 5.70 -0.47
N ARG A 28 3.68 6.02 -1.71
CA ARG A 28 2.37 6.56 -2.05
C ARG A 28 1.46 5.45 -2.56
N ILE A 29 0.17 5.60 -2.33
CA ILE A 29 -0.82 4.63 -2.80
C ILE A 29 -0.81 4.46 -4.33
N GLU A 30 -0.46 5.52 -5.07
CA GLU A 30 -0.37 5.51 -6.53
C GLU A 30 0.90 4.82 -7.08
N ASP A 31 1.89 4.58 -6.23
CA ASP A 31 3.21 4.10 -6.67
C ASP A 31 3.23 2.61 -7.02
N ARG A 32 2.17 1.88 -6.70
CA ARG A 32 2.07 0.42 -6.91
C ARG A 32 0.72 0.01 -7.46
N ALA A 33 0.72 -1.13 -8.14
CA ALA A 33 -0.47 -1.94 -8.30
C ALA A 33 -0.58 -2.87 -7.07
N TRP A 34 -1.75 -2.98 -6.50
CA TRP A 34 -1.98 -3.67 -5.23
C TRP A 34 -2.77 -4.95 -5.43
N ASN A 35 -2.27 -6.05 -4.88
CA ASN A 35 -2.95 -7.34 -4.88
C ASN A 35 -3.29 -7.74 -3.45
N MET A 36 -4.54 -8.08 -3.19
CA MET A 36 -4.99 -8.47 -1.87
C MET A 36 -4.31 -9.76 -1.41
N THR A 37 -3.86 -9.77 -0.18
CA THR A 37 -3.30 -10.94 0.49
C THR A 37 -4.26 -11.52 1.51
N LEU A 38 -4.91 -10.67 2.32
CA LEU A 38 -5.86 -11.09 3.35
C LEU A 38 -7.05 -10.15 3.41
N LEU A 39 -8.21 -10.73 3.67
CA LEU A 39 -9.43 -10.03 4.07
C LEU A 39 -9.84 -10.54 5.45
N LEU A 40 -9.93 -9.63 6.40
CA LEU A 40 -10.35 -9.91 7.78
C LEU A 40 -11.72 -9.29 8.06
N ASN A 41 -12.49 -9.91 8.97
CA ASN A 41 -13.68 -9.29 9.52
C ASN A 41 -13.32 -8.29 10.64
N GLY A 42 -14.34 -7.64 11.22
CA GLY A 42 -14.14 -6.68 12.31
C GLY A 42 -13.56 -7.28 13.61
N GLU A 43 -13.60 -8.59 13.76
CA GLU A 43 -13.02 -9.33 14.89
C GLU A 43 -11.59 -9.82 14.62
N GLY A 44 -11.07 -9.61 13.42
CA GLY A 44 -9.74 -10.03 13.01
C GLY A 44 -9.65 -11.47 12.48
N ASN A 45 -10.77 -12.14 12.22
CA ASN A 45 -10.79 -13.46 11.61
C ASN A 45 -10.58 -13.37 10.09
N VAL A 46 -9.82 -14.29 9.53
CA VAL A 46 -9.58 -14.37 8.09
C VAL A 46 -10.84 -14.88 7.38
N LEU A 47 -11.41 -14.04 6.52
CA LEU A 47 -12.58 -14.39 5.68
C LEU A 47 -12.16 -14.89 4.30
N ALA A 48 -11.11 -14.31 3.73
CA ALA A 48 -10.57 -14.67 2.43
C ALA A 48 -9.07 -14.41 2.37
N CYS A 49 -8.39 -15.09 1.48
CA CYS A 49 -6.98 -14.84 1.18
C CYS A 49 -6.77 -14.65 -0.34
N GLY A 50 -5.67 -13.99 -0.70
CA GLY A 50 -5.22 -13.94 -2.07
C GLY A 50 -4.68 -15.30 -2.56
N PRO A 51 -4.54 -15.49 -3.87
CA PRO A 51 -4.06 -16.76 -4.45
C PRO A 51 -2.73 -17.24 -3.89
N ASP A 52 -1.81 -16.31 -3.59
CA ASP A 52 -0.47 -16.64 -3.09
C ASP A 52 -0.48 -17.22 -1.66
N LEU A 53 -1.56 -17.04 -0.91
CA LEU A 53 -1.72 -17.55 0.46
C LEU A 53 -2.69 -18.72 0.58
N ALA A 54 -3.19 -19.24 -0.53
CA ALA A 54 -4.18 -20.31 -0.55
C ALA A 54 -3.72 -21.59 0.18
N GLU A 55 -2.45 -21.92 0.11
CA GLU A 55 -1.88 -23.07 0.80
C GLU A 55 -1.77 -22.86 2.32
N ILE A 56 -1.60 -21.61 2.76
CA ILE A 56 -1.50 -21.25 4.19
C ILE A 56 -2.88 -21.22 4.85
N TYR A 57 -3.90 -20.84 4.08
CA TYR A 57 -5.29 -20.72 4.54
C TYR A 57 -6.23 -21.62 3.73
N PRO A 58 -6.08 -22.96 3.82
CA PRO A 58 -6.79 -23.91 2.94
C PRO A 58 -8.31 -23.92 3.15
N ASP A 59 -8.78 -23.50 4.31
CA ASP A 59 -10.22 -23.50 4.66
C ASP A 59 -10.90 -22.14 4.40
N THR A 60 -10.20 -21.18 3.81
CA THR A 60 -10.76 -19.86 3.48
C THR A 60 -11.03 -19.72 1.99
N GLU A 61 -11.94 -18.82 1.64
CA GLU A 61 -12.19 -18.43 0.25
C GLU A 61 -10.91 -17.81 -0.36
N VAL A 62 -10.60 -18.19 -1.58
CA VAL A 62 -9.55 -17.54 -2.37
C VAL A 62 -10.17 -16.43 -3.20
N LEU A 63 -9.71 -15.21 -2.99
CA LEU A 63 -10.24 -14.01 -3.63
C LEU A 63 -9.11 -13.24 -4.33
N ALA A 64 -9.12 -13.25 -5.66
CA ALA A 64 -8.19 -12.48 -6.47
C ALA A 64 -8.71 -11.05 -6.65
N LEU A 65 -8.38 -10.17 -5.69
CA LEU A 65 -8.79 -8.78 -5.66
C LEU A 65 -7.58 -7.87 -5.88
N SER A 66 -7.72 -6.90 -6.78
CA SER A 66 -6.73 -5.85 -7.02
C SER A 66 -7.26 -4.48 -6.61
N CYS A 67 -6.34 -3.60 -6.23
CA CYS A 67 -6.63 -2.20 -5.95
C CYS A 67 -5.71 -1.32 -6.79
N GLN A 68 -6.28 -0.31 -7.42
CA GLN A 68 -5.57 0.72 -8.16
C GLN A 68 -6.00 2.10 -7.66
N ALA A 69 -5.04 3.00 -7.52
CA ALA A 69 -5.26 4.36 -7.09
C ALA A 69 -4.61 5.34 -8.05
N LYS A 70 -5.38 6.34 -8.50
CA LYS A 70 -4.89 7.37 -9.40
C LYS A 70 -5.77 8.63 -9.28
N ASP A 71 -5.13 9.79 -9.16
CA ASP A 71 -5.79 11.10 -9.21
C ASP A 71 -6.98 11.21 -8.23
N GLY A 72 -6.83 10.70 -7.01
CA GLY A 72 -7.87 10.73 -5.98
C GLY A 72 -8.96 9.67 -6.14
N GLN A 73 -8.87 8.81 -7.15
CA GLN A 73 -9.82 7.73 -7.40
C GLN A 73 -9.25 6.37 -7.05
N LEU A 74 -10.07 5.52 -6.43
CA LEU A 74 -9.74 4.16 -6.04
C LEU A 74 -10.61 3.18 -6.81
N ARG A 75 -10.02 2.07 -7.25
CA ARG A 75 -10.72 0.99 -7.91
C ARG A 75 -10.33 -0.34 -7.30
N LEU A 76 -11.31 -1.04 -6.75
CA LEU A 76 -11.18 -2.43 -6.31
C LEU A 76 -11.83 -3.33 -7.36
N ALA A 77 -11.09 -4.28 -7.91
CA ALA A 77 -11.57 -5.15 -8.96
C ALA A 77 -11.19 -6.60 -8.70
N ARG A 78 -12.14 -7.51 -8.90
CA ARG A 78 -11.85 -8.94 -8.96
C ARG A 78 -11.25 -9.26 -10.32
N THR A 79 -10.15 -10.03 -10.32
CA THR A 79 -9.49 -10.44 -11.57
C THR A 79 -10.19 -11.61 -12.26
N ASP A 80 -11.02 -12.34 -11.51
CA ASP A 80 -11.79 -13.52 -11.98
C ASP A 80 -13.24 -13.21 -12.39
N SER A 81 -13.66 -11.94 -12.27
CA SER A 81 -15.00 -11.50 -12.63
C SER A 81 -15.01 -10.04 -13.10
N SER A 82 -16.18 -9.55 -13.53
CA SER A 82 -16.38 -8.15 -13.89
C SER A 82 -16.72 -7.25 -12.70
N GLU A 83 -16.75 -7.77 -11.49
CA GLU A 83 -17.10 -7.01 -10.30
C GLU A 83 -16.03 -5.95 -9.99
N THR A 84 -16.48 -4.71 -9.85
CA THR A 84 -15.63 -3.56 -9.56
C THR A 84 -16.35 -2.63 -8.59
N ASN A 85 -15.63 -2.22 -7.54
CA ASN A 85 -16.04 -1.16 -6.64
C ASN A 85 -15.13 0.05 -6.84
N THR A 86 -15.75 1.20 -7.07
CA THR A 86 -15.03 2.47 -7.23
C THR A 86 -15.17 3.32 -5.97
N GLY A 87 -14.20 4.16 -5.75
CA GLY A 87 -14.18 5.05 -4.61
C GLY A 87 -13.25 6.21 -4.80
N VAL A 88 -13.07 6.97 -3.74
CA VAL A 88 -12.18 8.12 -3.66
C VAL A 88 -11.25 7.98 -2.47
N TYR A 89 -10.09 8.60 -2.56
CA TYR A 89 -9.13 8.66 -1.46
C TYR A 89 -8.52 10.05 -1.35
N ARG A 90 -8.12 10.40 -0.15
CA ARG A 90 -7.43 11.65 0.16
C ARG A 90 -6.36 11.40 1.21
N GLN A 91 -5.13 11.83 0.95
CA GLN A 91 -4.07 11.76 1.94
C GLN A 91 -4.38 12.70 3.11
N THR A 92 -4.32 12.17 4.34
CA THR A 92 -4.58 12.93 5.57
C THR A 92 -3.33 13.20 6.37
N ASP A 93 -2.34 12.32 6.29
CA ASP A 93 -1.10 12.47 7.04
C ASP A 93 0.08 11.78 6.35
N ARG A 94 1.26 12.14 6.76
CA ARG A 94 2.53 11.57 6.31
C ARG A 94 3.46 11.43 7.52
N THR A 95 3.90 10.20 7.76
CA THR A 95 4.90 9.86 8.78
C THR A 95 6.17 9.36 8.11
N GLN A 96 7.22 9.13 8.89
CA GLN A 96 8.44 8.47 8.38
C GLN A 96 8.17 7.02 7.94
N ALA A 97 7.20 6.35 8.57
CA ALA A 97 6.84 4.97 8.26
C ALA A 97 5.96 4.82 7.02
N GLY A 98 5.16 5.85 6.67
CA GLY A 98 4.27 5.76 5.53
C GLY A 98 3.29 6.93 5.43
N ARG A 99 2.24 6.73 4.67
CA ARG A 99 1.16 7.71 4.43
C ARG A 99 -0.17 7.16 4.91
N LEU A 100 -1.00 8.06 5.40
CA LEU A 100 -2.36 7.78 5.84
C LEU A 100 -3.36 8.44 4.91
N TYR A 101 -4.48 7.77 4.69
CA TYR A 101 -5.54 8.18 3.79
C TYR A 101 -6.91 8.03 4.44
N GLU A 102 -7.82 8.90 4.09
CA GLU A 102 -9.25 8.64 4.15
C GLU A 102 -9.70 8.05 2.82
N VAL A 103 -10.57 7.05 2.88
CA VAL A 103 -11.13 6.39 1.70
C VAL A 103 -12.64 6.30 1.83
N GLU A 104 -13.33 6.36 0.71
CA GLU A 104 -14.75 6.07 0.62
C GLU A 104 -14.97 5.22 -0.61
N VAL A 105 -15.46 4.01 -0.43
CA VAL A 105 -15.64 3.03 -1.50
C VAL A 105 -17.11 2.65 -1.59
N LYS A 106 -17.65 2.75 -2.79
CA LYS A 106 -19.05 2.37 -3.06
C LYS A 106 -19.28 0.91 -2.67
N GLY A 107 -20.27 0.67 -1.82
CA GLY A 107 -20.60 -0.66 -1.29
C GLY A 107 -19.86 -1.03 0.00
N LEU A 108 -18.74 -0.38 0.33
CA LEU A 108 -17.99 -0.61 1.58
C LEU A 108 -18.10 0.57 2.56
N GLY A 109 -18.41 1.76 2.06
CA GLY A 109 -18.52 2.96 2.87
C GLY A 109 -17.20 3.66 3.12
N TRP A 110 -17.14 4.38 4.22
CA TRP A 110 -15.99 5.17 4.63
C TRP A 110 -15.01 4.36 5.46
N GLY A 111 -13.73 4.64 5.29
CA GLY A 111 -12.65 3.97 5.99
C GLY A 111 -11.33 4.70 5.94
N TYR A 112 -10.29 4.00 6.33
CA TYR A 112 -8.91 4.48 6.36
C TYR A 112 -8.00 3.63 5.49
N GLY A 113 -6.96 4.26 4.94
CA GLY A 113 -5.87 3.57 4.27
C GLY A 113 -4.53 3.88 4.93
N SER A 114 -3.64 2.91 4.98
CA SER A 114 -2.24 3.12 5.31
C SER A 114 -1.34 2.46 4.27
N CYS A 115 -0.29 3.16 3.88
CA CYS A 115 0.63 2.72 2.85
C CYS A 115 2.05 2.83 3.37
N SER A 116 2.79 1.72 3.42
CA SER A 116 4.15 1.66 3.96
C SER A 116 4.98 0.55 3.31
N PHE A 117 6.30 0.58 3.53
CA PHE A 117 7.19 -0.51 3.12
C PHE A 117 7.26 -1.67 4.13
N THR A 118 6.51 -1.62 5.19
CA THR A 118 6.48 -2.66 6.21
C THR A 118 5.06 -3.18 6.40
N ASN A 119 4.88 -4.48 6.33
CA ASN A 119 3.60 -5.10 6.66
C ASN A 119 3.37 -5.02 8.18
N PRO A 120 2.36 -4.28 8.66
CA PRO A 120 2.13 -4.10 10.09
C PRO A 120 1.72 -5.38 10.80
N LYS A 121 1.20 -6.38 10.08
CA LYS A 121 0.78 -7.67 10.64
C LYS A 121 1.95 -8.63 10.84
N THR A 122 2.88 -8.70 9.87
CA THR A 122 3.97 -9.69 9.85
C THR A 122 5.33 -9.08 10.21
N GLY A 123 5.50 -7.76 10.12
CA GLY A 123 6.77 -7.08 10.25
C GLY A 123 7.70 -7.22 9.05
N GLU A 124 7.28 -7.90 7.98
CA GLU A 124 8.07 -8.06 6.77
C GLU A 124 8.23 -6.74 6.02
N THR A 125 9.41 -6.52 5.44
CA THR A 125 9.68 -5.39 4.55
C THR A 125 9.11 -5.69 3.16
N ALA A 126 7.92 -5.16 2.90
CA ALA A 126 7.25 -5.26 1.62
C ALA A 126 6.29 -4.08 1.44
N PRO A 127 6.15 -3.54 0.21
CA PRO A 127 5.12 -2.52 -0.04
C PRO A 127 3.75 -3.04 0.38
N THR A 128 3.13 -2.39 1.35
CA THR A 128 1.88 -2.84 1.96
C THR A 128 0.87 -1.70 1.99
N LEU A 129 -0.33 -1.97 1.51
CA LEU A 129 -1.51 -1.14 1.66
C LEU A 129 -2.51 -1.86 2.57
N VAL A 130 -3.00 -1.16 3.58
CA VAL A 130 -4.06 -1.66 4.46
C VAL A 130 -5.26 -0.72 4.32
N LEU A 131 -6.40 -1.27 3.93
CA LEU A 131 -7.68 -0.56 3.93
C LEU A 131 -8.54 -1.08 5.07
N THR A 132 -8.96 -0.19 5.95
CA THR A 132 -9.80 -0.54 7.11
C THR A 132 -11.14 0.16 6.99
N PHE A 133 -12.20 -0.62 6.96
CA PHE A 133 -13.58 -0.17 7.03
C PHE A 133 -14.10 -0.54 8.42
N PRO A 134 -14.24 0.42 9.35
CA PRO A 134 -14.26 0.16 10.80
C PRO A 134 -15.35 -0.80 11.31
N ARG A 135 -16.43 -0.97 10.57
CA ARG A 135 -17.54 -1.86 10.98
C ARG A 135 -17.41 -3.28 10.43
N ASP A 136 -16.74 -3.43 9.26
CA ASP A 136 -16.92 -4.63 8.48
C ASP A 136 -15.61 -5.35 8.16
N TYR A 137 -14.60 -4.67 7.58
CA TYR A 137 -13.48 -5.35 6.96
C TYR A 137 -12.15 -4.62 7.12
N THR A 138 -11.07 -5.41 7.16
CA THR A 138 -9.70 -4.95 6.94
C THR A 138 -9.08 -5.75 5.81
N LEU A 139 -8.55 -5.05 4.80
CA LEU A 139 -7.93 -5.65 3.62
C LEU A 139 -6.44 -5.33 3.61
N TYR A 140 -5.63 -6.36 3.46
CA TYR A 140 -4.18 -6.25 3.30
C TYR A 140 -3.82 -6.49 1.83
N PHE A 141 -3.00 -5.61 1.27
CA PHE A 141 -2.52 -5.70 -0.10
C PHE A 141 -1.00 -5.64 -0.12
N THR A 142 -0.39 -6.40 -1.04
CA THR A 142 1.02 -6.28 -1.39
C THR A 142 1.15 -5.53 -2.71
N GLY A 143 2.09 -4.59 -2.76
CA GLY A 143 2.32 -3.77 -3.94
C GLY A 143 3.34 -4.38 -4.89
N THR A 144 3.02 -4.31 -6.17
CA THR A 144 3.94 -4.62 -7.28
C THR A 144 4.20 -3.36 -8.10
N LYS A 145 5.29 -3.34 -8.85
CA LYS A 145 5.53 -2.24 -9.80
C LYS A 145 4.39 -2.21 -10.82
N PRO A 146 3.85 -1.02 -11.09
CA PRO A 146 2.79 -0.89 -12.08
C PRO A 146 3.27 -1.25 -13.49
#